data_631c80d0beb9949b29dd2071e570c2be
#
_entry.id   631c80d0beb9949b29dd2071e570c2be
#
_cell.length_a   1.000
_cell.length_b   1.000
_cell.length_c   1.000
_cell.angle_alpha   90.00
_cell.angle_beta   90.00
_cell.angle_gamma   90.00
#
_symmetry.space_group_name_H-M   'P 1'
#
loop_
_entity.id
_entity.type
_entity.pdbx_description
1 polymer ?
#
loop_
_entity_poly.entity_id
_entity_poly.type
_entity_poly.pdbx_seq_one_letter_code
_entity_poly.pdbx_strand_id
1 'polypeptide(L)'
;MKVVNTQEKEPQSVFRFCEELNIKETEFYEEFPDLESVKEAILSEMWLITVNALEAQSFYQEAPSTDKLLSVLYAFVEQLKQQRSYFLIAYKNWSKPTDNIKGINEFRHTFTQYVESLNLDQMETGFAPLDKTTGKLNQNALFANVLFVFHFWLNDRSKGFENTDACIEKVFTLSFELMGNQTLKKAIDLGKFLLSQK
;
A
#
# COMPACT_ATOMS: atom_id res chain seq x y z
N MET A 1 16.12 -7.46 4.27
CA MET A 1 16.21 -7.86 2.86
C MET A 1 17.48 -8.65 2.53
N LYS A 2 18.69 -8.17 2.85
CA LYS A 2 19.96 -8.85 2.50
C LYS A 2 20.01 -10.31 2.97
N VAL A 3 19.68 -10.60 4.24
CA VAL A 3 19.67 -11.97 4.80
C VAL A 3 18.77 -12.90 3.99
N VAL A 4 17.54 -12.47 3.71
CA VAL A 4 16.56 -13.26 2.93
C VAL A 4 17.08 -13.55 1.52
N ASN A 5 17.63 -12.55 0.85
CA ASN A 5 18.17 -12.72 -0.51
C ASN A 5 19.39 -13.64 -0.55
N THR A 6 20.26 -13.58 0.48
CA THR A 6 21.46 -14.44 0.53
C THR A 6 21.11 -15.90 0.80
N GLN A 7 20.10 -16.14 1.65
CA GLN A 7 19.68 -17.51 2.02
C GLN A 7 18.59 -18.06 1.11
N GLU A 8 18.00 -17.24 0.22
CA GLU A 8 16.84 -17.58 -0.64
C GLU A 8 15.63 -18.09 0.14
N LYS A 9 15.52 -17.68 1.41
CA LYS A 9 14.42 -18.04 2.33
C LYS A 9 14.31 -17.05 3.48
N GLU A 10 13.13 -17.01 4.10
CA GLU A 10 12.95 -16.26 5.34
C GLU A 10 13.76 -16.87 6.49
N PRO A 11 14.31 -16.04 7.41
CA PRO A 11 15.02 -16.52 8.59
C PRO A 11 14.11 -17.41 9.42
N GLN A 12 14.68 -18.51 9.95
CA GLN A 12 13.90 -19.49 10.74
C GLN A 12 13.65 -19.04 12.18
N SER A 13 14.50 -18.14 12.71
CA SER A 13 14.39 -17.60 14.06
C SER A 13 15.10 -16.25 14.18
N VAL A 14 14.74 -15.49 15.21
CA VAL A 14 15.43 -14.24 15.57
C VAL A 14 16.91 -14.51 15.82
N PHE A 15 17.26 -15.60 16.51
CA PHE A 15 18.65 -16.00 16.75
C PHE A 15 19.47 -16.07 15.45
N ARG A 16 18.96 -16.81 14.45
CA ARG A 16 19.62 -16.94 13.14
C ARG A 16 19.71 -15.61 12.39
N PHE A 17 18.68 -14.82 12.46
CA PHE A 17 18.67 -13.47 11.86
C PHE A 17 19.73 -12.57 12.49
N CYS A 18 19.86 -12.58 13.81
CA CYS A 18 20.87 -11.80 14.53
C CYS A 18 22.29 -12.28 14.26
N GLU A 19 22.53 -13.61 14.20
CA GLU A 19 23.83 -14.16 13.80
C GLU A 19 24.26 -13.66 12.41
N GLU A 20 23.37 -13.70 11.42
CA GLU A 20 23.65 -13.26 10.06
C GLU A 20 23.98 -11.76 9.96
N LEU A 21 23.38 -10.95 10.81
CA LEU A 21 23.61 -9.51 10.86
C LEU A 21 24.73 -9.10 11.83
N ASN A 22 25.25 -10.07 12.61
CA ASN A 22 26.23 -9.84 13.67
C ASN A 22 25.75 -8.79 14.70
N ILE A 23 24.49 -8.91 15.13
CA ILE A 23 23.85 -8.12 16.18
C ILE A 23 23.42 -9.04 17.32
N LYS A 24 23.18 -8.49 18.52
CA LYS A 24 22.68 -9.25 19.66
C LYS A 24 21.16 -9.37 19.59
N GLU A 25 20.60 -10.48 20.08
CA GLU A 25 19.13 -10.62 20.22
C GLU A 25 18.53 -9.52 21.11
N THR A 26 19.27 -9.03 22.10
CA THR A 26 18.82 -7.93 22.96
C THR A 26 18.59 -6.65 22.15
N GLU A 27 19.50 -6.31 21.24
CA GLU A 27 19.37 -5.15 20.34
C GLU A 27 18.20 -5.32 19.38
N PHE A 28 17.96 -6.53 18.91
CA PHE A 28 16.81 -6.85 18.09
C PHE A 28 15.49 -6.63 18.83
N TYR A 29 15.38 -7.17 20.06
CA TYR A 29 14.15 -7.08 20.86
C TYR A 29 13.89 -5.70 21.47
N GLU A 30 14.84 -4.79 21.43
CA GLU A 30 14.62 -3.37 21.71
C GLU A 30 13.78 -2.68 20.63
N GLU A 31 13.91 -3.12 19.35
CA GLU A 31 13.25 -2.51 18.20
C GLU A 31 12.05 -3.32 17.69
N PHE A 32 12.14 -4.66 17.71
CA PHE A 32 11.14 -5.54 17.12
C PHE A 32 10.78 -6.71 18.03
N PRO A 33 9.49 -7.00 18.24
CA PRO A 33 9.07 -8.14 19.03
C PRO A 33 9.29 -9.48 18.31
N ASP A 34 9.32 -9.49 16.97
CA ASP A 34 9.47 -10.69 16.14
C ASP A 34 9.89 -10.35 14.69
N LEU A 35 10.12 -11.39 13.89
CA LEU A 35 10.51 -11.24 12.48
C LEU A 35 9.36 -10.75 11.59
N GLU A 36 8.12 -10.96 11.97
CA GLU A 36 6.96 -10.46 11.23
C GLU A 36 6.89 -8.92 11.30
N SER A 37 7.17 -8.36 12.46
CA SER A 37 7.25 -6.90 12.66
C SER A 37 8.37 -6.26 11.82
N VAL A 38 9.49 -6.95 11.63
CA VAL A 38 10.54 -6.49 10.69
C VAL A 38 10.01 -6.44 9.26
N LYS A 39 9.22 -7.42 8.86
CA LYS A 39 8.61 -7.48 7.53
C LYS A 39 7.59 -6.34 7.33
N GLU A 40 6.77 -6.06 8.34
CA GLU A 40 5.85 -4.91 8.36
C GLU A 40 6.59 -3.59 8.20
N ALA A 41 7.65 -3.40 9.00
CA ALA A 41 8.47 -2.20 8.95
C ALA A 41 9.15 -1.98 7.60
N ILE A 42 9.65 -3.04 6.95
CA ILE A 42 10.30 -2.94 5.63
C ILE A 42 9.35 -2.32 4.59
N LEU A 43 8.12 -2.81 4.49
CA LEU A 43 7.18 -2.34 3.48
C LEU A 43 6.69 -0.92 3.80
N SER A 44 6.42 -0.66 5.08
CA SER A 44 6.01 0.65 5.58
C SER A 44 7.10 1.70 5.36
N GLU A 45 8.33 1.40 5.72
CA GLU A 45 9.47 2.30 5.57
C GLU A 45 9.76 2.62 4.09
N MET A 46 9.71 1.63 3.21
CA MET A 46 9.85 1.86 1.76
C MET A 46 8.76 2.80 1.23
N TRP A 47 7.53 2.68 1.73
CA TRP A 47 6.46 3.62 1.41
C TRP A 47 6.78 5.04 1.88
N LEU A 48 7.15 5.20 3.14
CA LEU A 48 7.48 6.51 3.73
C LEU A 48 8.66 7.19 3.04
N ILE A 49 9.72 6.44 2.73
CA ILE A 49 10.86 6.95 1.95
C ILE A 49 10.39 7.46 0.59
N THR A 50 9.49 6.73 -0.08
CA THR A 50 8.95 7.14 -1.39
C THR A 50 8.14 8.42 -1.30
N VAL A 51 7.22 8.50 -0.33
CA VAL A 51 6.40 9.70 -0.08
C VAL A 51 7.30 10.90 0.19
N ASN A 52 8.21 10.80 1.16
CA ASN A 52 9.11 11.89 1.55
C ASN A 52 9.98 12.38 0.37
N ALA A 53 10.46 11.44 -0.46
CA ALA A 53 11.28 11.79 -1.62
C ALA A 53 10.50 12.59 -2.68
N LEU A 54 9.21 12.28 -2.88
CA LEU A 54 8.35 13.02 -3.81
C LEU A 54 7.86 14.33 -3.21
N GLU A 55 7.53 14.37 -1.92
CA GLU A 55 7.12 15.60 -1.22
C GLU A 55 8.20 16.70 -1.25
N ALA A 56 9.46 16.31 -1.36
CA ALA A 56 10.57 17.25 -1.54
C ALA A 56 10.65 17.88 -2.95
N GLN A 57 9.83 17.43 -3.92
CA GLN A 57 9.86 17.92 -5.29
C GLN A 57 8.80 19.00 -5.53
N SER A 58 9.18 20.10 -6.18
CA SER A 58 8.26 21.23 -6.45
C SER A 58 7.06 20.81 -7.31
N PHE A 59 7.28 20.00 -8.36
CA PHE A 59 6.20 19.53 -9.22
C PHE A 59 5.15 18.74 -8.47
N TYR A 60 5.57 17.99 -7.46
CA TYR A 60 4.66 17.19 -6.64
C TYR A 60 3.77 18.08 -5.76
N GLN A 61 4.32 19.16 -5.20
CA GLN A 61 3.57 20.08 -4.36
C GLN A 61 2.40 20.74 -5.11
N GLU A 62 2.60 21.05 -6.38
CA GLU A 62 1.61 21.73 -7.24
C GLU A 62 0.61 20.76 -7.90
N ALA A 63 0.89 19.45 -7.87
CA ALA A 63 0.07 18.44 -8.52
C ALA A 63 -1.29 18.25 -7.84
N PRO A 64 -2.36 17.90 -8.59
CA PRO A 64 -3.62 17.45 -8.03
C PRO A 64 -3.45 16.25 -7.11
N SER A 65 -4.32 16.08 -6.11
CA SER A 65 -4.22 14.99 -5.13
C SER A 65 -4.27 13.60 -5.76
N THR A 66 -5.03 13.40 -6.84
CA THR A 66 -5.03 12.14 -7.61
C THR A 66 -3.69 11.85 -8.26
N ASP A 67 -3.07 12.88 -8.85
CA ASP A 67 -1.77 12.76 -9.52
C ASP A 67 -0.65 12.55 -8.50
N LYS A 68 -0.77 13.14 -7.29
CA LYS A 68 0.11 12.88 -6.16
C LYS A 68 0.09 11.41 -5.78
N LEU A 69 -1.11 10.83 -5.59
CA LEU A 69 -1.23 9.41 -5.25
C LEU A 69 -0.66 8.51 -6.35
N LEU A 70 -0.98 8.77 -7.64
CA LEU A 70 -0.44 8.00 -8.75
C LEU A 70 1.09 8.09 -8.82
N SER A 71 1.65 9.29 -8.65
CA SER A 71 3.11 9.50 -8.65
C SER A 71 3.81 8.68 -7.56
N VAL A 72 3.24 8.67 -6.34
CA VAL A 72 3.79 7.85 -5.25
C VAL A 72 3.68 6.36 -5.58
N LEU A 73 2.57 5.89 -6.14
CA LEU A 73 2.39 4.49 -6.49
C LEU A 73 3.39 4.01 -7.54
N TYR A 74 3.61 4.80 -8.60
CA TYR A 74 4.64 4.49 -9.61
C TYR A 74 6.03 4.46 -9.00
N ALA A 75 6.41 5.49 -8.23
CA ALA A 75 7.70 5.57 -7.57
C ALA A 75 7.91 4.42 -6.55
N PHE A 76 6.85 4.04 -5.83
CA PHE A 76 6.89 2.92 -4.89
C PHE A 76 7.14 1.59 -5.60
N VAL A 77 6.45 1.33 -6.72
CA VAL A 77 6.71 0.13 -7.53
C VAL A 77 8.14 0.13 -8.07
N GLU A 78 8.69 1.26 -8.49
CA GLU A 78 10.09 1.36 -8.90
C GLU A 78 11.07 0.99 -7.77
N GLN A 79 10.78 1.38 -6.53
CA GLN A 79 11.58 0.95 -5.38
C GLN A 79 11.42 -0.54 -5.09
N LEU A 80 10.21 -1.08 -5.17
CA LEU A 80 9.98 -2.52 -5.00
C LEU A 80 10.76 -3.36 -6.03
N LYS A 81 10.86 -2.88 -7.27
CA LYS A 81 11.65 -3.55 -8.34
C LYS A 81 13.11 -3.79 -7.93
N GLN A 82 13.71 -2.85 -7.23
CA GLN A 82 15.11 -2.97 -6.76
C GLN A 82 15.31 -4.10 -5.74
N GLN A 83 14.24 -4.52 -5.06
CA GLN A 83 14.25 -5.55 -4.02
C GLN A 83 13.34 -6.73 -4.36
N ARG A 84 13.05 -6.94 -5.64
CA ARG A 84 12.07 -7.93 -6.11
C ARG A 84 12.32 -9.34 -5.55
N SER A 85 13.57 -9.79 -5.51
CA SER A 85 13.92 -11.13 -5.00
C SER A 85 13.45 -11.31 -3.55
N TYR A 86 13.62 -10.29 -2.72
CA TYR A 86 13.13 -10.29 -1.34
C TYR A 86 11.60 -10.46 -1.29
N PHE A 87 10.86 -9.67 -2.06
CA PHE A 87 9.40 -9.69 -2.04
C PHE A 87 8.83 -11.01 -2.56
N LEU A 88 9.43 -11.61 -3.58
CA LEU A 88 9.05 -12.92 -4.09
C LEU A 88 9.21 -14.03 -3.03
N ILE A 89 10.21 -13.93 -2.16
CA ILE A 89 10.42 -14.87 -1.07
C ILE A 89 9.46 -14.58 0.09
N ALA A 90 9.41 -13.33 0.53
CA ALA A 90 8.63 -12.91 1.70
C ALA A 90 7.12 -13.06 1.52
N TYR A 91 6.62 -12.97 0.28
CA TYR A 91 5.19 -13.08 -0.05
C TYR A 91 4.86 -14.28 -0.95
N LYS A 92 5.73 -15.30 -0.99
CA LYS A 92 5.56 -16.51 -1.84
C LYS A 92 4.25 -17.27 -1.60
N ASN A 93 3.69 -17.18 -0.40
CA ASN A 93 2.47 -17.89 -0.02
C ASN A 93 1.19 -17.07 -0.28
N TRP A 94 1.33 -15.86 -0.80
CA TRP A 94 0.20 -15.02 -1.14
C TRP A 94 -0.40 -15.42 -2.49
N SER A 95 -1.43 -16.26 -2.45
CA SER A 95 -2.02 -16.86 -3.65
C SER A 95 -3.06 -15.98 -4.33
N LYS A 96 -3.83 -15.18 -3.57
CA LYS A 96 -4.91 -14.34 -4.09
C LYS A 96 -4.89 -12.96 -3.45
N PRO A 97 -5.26 -11.88 -4.18
CA PRO A 97 -5.31 -10.52 -3.62
C PRO A 97 -6.21 -10.37 -2.40
N THR A 98 -7.21 -11.25 -2.25
CA THR A 98 -8.16 -11.27 -1.14
C THR A 98 -7.69 -12.06 0.07
N ASP A 99 -6.56 -12.75 -0.02
CA ASP A 99 -6.02 -13.52 1.10
C ASP A 99 -5.61 -12.56 2.23
N ASN A 100 -5.83 -13.00 3.48
CA ASN A 100 -5.31 -12.27 4.63
C ASN A 100 -3.80 -12.46 4.70
N ILE A 101 -3.06 -11.43 4.32
CA ILE A 101 -1.60 -11.42 4.38
C ILE A 101 -1.13 -10.85 5.71
N LYS A 102 -0.14 -11.52 6.29
CA LYS A 102 0.61 -10.99 7.42
C LYS A 102 1.65 -9.99 6.94
N GLY A 103 2.11 -9.13 7.83
CA GLY A 103 3.20 -8.20 7.53
C GLY A 103 2.78 -6.98 6.69
N ILE A 104 1.52 -6.53 6.79
CA ILE A 104 1.02 -5.35 6.06
C ILE A 104 0.29 -4.32 6.92
N ASN A 105 0.13 -4.57 8.23
CA ASN A 105 -0.69 -3.69 9.07
C ASN A 105 -0.08 -2.29 9.22
N GLU A 106 1.22 -2.22 9.42
CA GLU A 106 1.93 -0.94 9.51
C GLU A 106 1.91 -0.21 8.16
N PHE A 107 2.09 -0.90 7.05
CA PHE A 107 1.93 -0.34 5.72
C PHE A 107 0.50 0.19 5.49
N ARG A 108 -0.53 -0.55 5.94
CA ARG A 108 -1.91 -0.06 5.88
C ARG A 108 -2.05 1.27 6.64
N HIS A 109 -1.47 1.35 7.83
CA HIS A 109 -1.54 2.55 8.66
C HIS A 109 -0.89 3.74 7.97
N THR A 110 0.36 3.62 7.53
CA THR A 110 1.11 4.70 6.85
C THR A 110 0.46 5.11 5.53
N PHE A 111 -0.04 4.14 4.74
CA PHE A 111 -0.79 4.42 3.52
C PHE A 111 -2.07 5.20 3.81
N THR A 112 -2.84 4.79 4.81
CA THR A 112 -4.09 5.46 5.16
C THR A 112 -3.85 6.89 5.63
N GLN A 113 -2.84 7.12 6.46
CA GLN A 113 -2.45 8.48 6.88
C GLN A 113 -2.06 9.35 5.68
N TYR A 114 -1.31 8.81 4.74
CA TYR A 114 -0.95 9.52 3.52
C TYR A 114 -2.19 9.88 2.68
N VAL A 115 -3.10 8.94 2.45
CA VAL A 115 -4.35 9.19 1.71
C VAL A 115 -5.23 10.24 2.41
N GLU A 116 -5.29 10.22 3.74
CA GLU A 116 -5.97 11.26 4.53
C GLU A 116 -5.38 12.65 4.29
N SER A 117 -4.06 12.76 4.24
CA SER A 117 -3.37 14.04 4.00
C SER A 117 -3.67 14.63 2.62
N LEU A 118 -3.97 13.81 1.62
CA LEU A 118 -4.32 14.25 0.27
C LEU A 118 -5.72 14.87 0.16
N ASN A 119 -6.60 14.70 1.16
CA ASN A 119 -7.97 15.21 1.16
C ASN A 119 -8.75 14.88 -0.12
N LEU A 120 -8.61 13.66 -0.63
CA LEU A 120 -9.25 13.20 -1.87
C LEU A 120 -10.78 13.35 -1.85
N ASP A 121 -11.40 13.33 -0.67
CA ASP A 121 -12.85 13.50 -0.49
C ASP A 121 -13.34 14.94 -0.72
N GLN A 122 -12.44 15.93 -0.76
CA GLN A 122 -12.76 17.34 -1.00
C GLN A 122 -12.66 17.73 -2.46
N MET A 123 -12.28 16.80 -3.35
CA MET A 123 -12.11 17.09 -4.77
C MET A 123 -13.45 17.35 -5.45
N GLU A 124 -13.67 18.63 -5.76
CA GLU A 124 -14.53 19.21 -6.82
C GLU A 124 -16.00 18.76 -6.97
N THR A 125 -16.66 18.30 -5.94
CA THR A 125 -18.10 18.02 -6.08
C THR A 125 -19.01 19.16 -5.65
N GLY A 126 -18.49 20.28 -5.12
CA GLY A 126 -19.30 21.43 -4.68
C GLY A 126 -20.33 21.11 -3.60
N PHE A 127 -20.28 19.94 -2.98
CA PHE A 127 -21.22 19.46 -1.96
C PHE A 127 -20.51 19.25 -0.63
N ALA A 128 -21.32 19.34 0.45
CA ALA A 128 -20.88 19.21 1.83
C ALA A 128 -19.96 18.01 2.09
N PRO A 129 -19.04 18.11 3.07
CA PRO A 129 -18.10 17.05 3.38
C PRO A 129 -18.84 15.73 3.58
N LEU A 130 -18.36 14.70 2.88
CA LEU A 130 -18.87 13.33 3.01
C LEU A 130 -18.75 12.90 4.47
N ASP A 131 -19.77 12.22 4.95
CA ASP A 131 -19.77 11.60 6.28
C ASP A 131 -18.46 10.79 6.47
N LYS A 132 -17.89 10.86 7.69
CA LYS A 132 -16.66 10.13 8.08
C LYS A 132 -16.67 8.66 7.70
N THR A 133 -17.85 8.06 7.57
CA THR A 133 -18.06 6.67 7.16
C THR A 133 -17.69 6.44 5.68
N THR A 134 -17.99 7.40 4.81
CA THR A 134 -17.69 7.30 3.38
C THR A 134 -16.19 7.50 3.12
N GLY A 135 -15.54 8.43 3.84
CA GLY A 135 -14.09 8.61 3.77
C GLY A 135 -13.32 7.33 4.12
N LYS A 136 -13.68 6.66 5.21
CA LYS A 136 -13.09 5.39 5.60
C LYS A 136 -13.33 4.26 4.58
N LEU A 137 -14.50 4.24 3.95
CA LEU A 137 -14.80 3.26 2.90
C LEU A 137 -13.91 3.48 1.67
N ASN A 138 -13.71 4.74 1.27
CA ASN A 138 -12.83 5.10 0.17
C ASN A 138 -11.37 4.73 0.46
N GLN A 139 -10.87 5.02 1.66
CA GLN A 139 -9.50 4.65 2.08
C GLN A 139 -9.28 3.14 2.04
N ASN A 140 -10.23 2.35 2.55
CA ASN A 140 -10.16 0.90 2.51
C ASN A 140 -10.19 0.36 1.07
N ALA A 141 -10.99 0.96 0.19
CA ALA A 141 -11.04 0.60 -1.22
C ALA A 141 -9.71 0.92 -1.92
N LEU A 142 -9.12 2.10 -1.69
CA LEU A 142 -7.82 2.48 -2.22
C LEU A 142 -6.70 1.57 -1.71
N PHE A 143 -6.73 1.20 -0.42
CA PHE A 143 -5.77 0.23 0.12
C PHE A 143 -5.93 -1.15 -0.51
N ALA A 144 -7.16 -1.63 -0.71
CA ALA A 144 -7.40 -2.89 -1.42
C ALA A 144 -6.85 -2.85 -2.86
N ASN A 145 -6.94 -1.70 -3.54
CA ASN A 145 -6.35 -1.51 -4.86
C ASN A 145 -4.82 -1.57 -4.82
N VAL A 146 -4.18 -0.97 -3.82
CA VAL A 146 -2.72 -1.07 -3.64
C VAL A 146 -2.31 -2.52 -3.43
N LEU A 147 -3.03 -3.28 -2.61
CA LEU A 147 -2.75 -4.70 -2.42
C LEU A 147 -2.96 -5.51 -3.71
N PHE A 148 -4.01 -5.18 -4.47
CA PHE A 148 -4.24 -5.80 -5.78
C PHE A 148 -3.07 -5.53 -6.74
N VAL A 149 -2.62 -4.28 -6.84
CA VAL A 149 -1.46 -3.90 -7.68
C VAL A 149 -0.20 -4.59 -7.20
N PHE A 150 0.05 -4.64 -5.90
CA PHE A 150 1.23 -5.32 -5.32
C PHE A 150 1.21 -6.82 -5.65
N HIS A 151 0.07 -7.48 -5.46
CA HIS A 151 -0.08 -8.88 -5.85
C HIS A 151 0.11 -9.08 -7.37
N PHE A 152 -0.46 -8.19 -8.19
CA PHE A 152 -0.29 -8.21 -9.63
C PHE A 152 1.18 -8.10 -10.01
N TRP A 153 1.91 -7.12 -9.43
CA TRP A 153 3.34 -6.93 -9.65
C TRP A 153 4.19 -8.14 -9.26
N LEU A 154 3.89 -8.82 -8.16
CA LEU A 154 4.59 -10.06 -7.77
C LEU A 154 4.49 -11.14 -8.85
N ASN A 155 3.41 -11.15 -9.63
CA ASN A 155 3.14 -12.14 -10.68
C ASN A 155 3.42 -11.61 -12.11
N ASP A 156 3.75 -10.33 -12.26
CA ASP A 156 4.01 -9.72 -13.55
C ASP A 156 5.32 -10.25 -14.16
N ARG A 157 5.25 -10.69 -15.40
CA ARG A 157 6.39 -11.20 -16.20
C ARG A 157 6.68 -10.34 -17.44
N SER A 158 6.00 -9.20 -17.58
CA SER A 158 6.25 -8.29 -18.69
C SER A 158 7.63 -7.62 -18.55
N LYS A 159 8.18 -7.20 -19.67
CA LYS A 159 9.47 -6.50 -19.71
C LYS A 159 9.32 -5.16 -18.97
N GLY A 160 10.21 -4.89 -18.03
CA GLY A 160 10.17 -3.63 -17.24
C GLY A 160 8.94 -3.49 -16.35
N PHE A 161 8.06 -4.53 -16.27
CA PHE A 161 6.80 -4.51 -15.52
C PHE A 161 5.77 -3.51 -16.06
N GLU A 162 5.77 -3.27 -17.37
CA GLU A 162 4.85 -2.36 -18.06
C GLU A 162 3.37 -2.71 -17.84
N ASN A 163 3.03 -3.99 -17.63
CA ASN A 163 1.67 -4.39 -17.30
C ASN A 163 1.27 -3.93 -15.88
N THR A 164 2.22 -3.83 -14.95
CA THR A 164 1.96 -3.28 -13.61
C THR A 164 1.68 -1.78 -13.69
N ASP A 165 2.42 -1.04 -14.53
CA ASP A 165 2.18 0.38 -14.74
C ASP A 165 0.77 0.61 -15.32
N ALA A 166 0.39 -0.17 -16.34
CA ALA A 166 -0.96 -0.13 -16.90
C ALA A 166 -2.04 -0.55 -15.88
N CYS A 167 -1.73 -1.48 -14.98
CA CYS A 167 -2.61 -1.90 -13.90
C CYS A 167 -2.87 -0.76 -12.91
N ILE A 168 -1.82 -0.05 -12.48
CA ILE A 168 -1.93 1.13 -11.59
C ILE A 168 -2.88 2.15 -12.23
N GLU A 169 -2.59 2.56 -13.46
CA GLU A 169 -3.40 3.55 -14.18
C GLU A 169 -4.87 3.16 -14.22
N LYS A 170 -5.19 1.95 -14.69
CA LYS A 170 -6.58 1.49 -14.87
C LYS A 170 -7.34 1.35 -13.55
N VAL A 171 -6.70 0.76 -12.53
CA VAL A 171 -7.34 0.51 -11.24
C VAL A 171 -7.63 1.81 -10.51
N PHE A 172 -6.67 2.73 -10.48
CA PHE A 172 -6.84 3.97 -9.74
C PHE A 172 -7.71 4.99 -10.49
N THR A 173 -7.61 5.10 -11.84
CA THR A 173 -8.51 5.92 -12.63
C THR A 173 -9.97 5.49 -12.42
N LEU A 174 -10.25 4.19 -12.53
CA LEU A 174 -11.61 3.66 -12.24
C LEU A 174 -12.07 4.01 -10.83
N SER A 175 -11.18 3.89 -9.84
CA SER A 175 -11.53 4.20 -8.45
C SER A 175 -11.85 5.67 -8.25
N PHE A 176 -11.09 6.58 -8.84
CA PHE A 176 -11.36 8.01 -8.76
C PHE A 176 -12.68 8.38 -9.45
N GLU A 177 -12.97 7.79 -10.60
CA GLU A 177 -14.26 7.96 -11.27
C GLU A 177 -15.44 7.49 -10.41
N LEU A 178 -15.31 6.33 -9.77
CA LEU A 178 -16.33 5.79 -8.87
C LEU A 178 -16.50 6.65 -7.62
N MET A 179 -15.42 7.13 -7.02
CA MET A 179 -15.45 8.03 -5.87
C MET A 179 -16.12 9.37 -6.21
N GLY A 180 -15.91 9.88 -7.43
CA GLY A 180 -16.57 11.08 -7.96
C GLY A 180 -18.05 10.89 -8.35
N ASN A 181 -18.50 9.64 -8.54
CA ASN A 181 -19.82 9.34 -9.10
C ASN A 181 -20.95 9.53 -8.08
N GLN A 182 -21.74 10.59 -8.22
CA GLN A 182 -22.87 10.90 -7.33
C GLN A 182 -23.98 9.85 -7.37
N THR A 183 -24.22 9.21 -8.50
CA THR A 183 -25.25 8.16 -8.64
C THR A 183 -24.90 6.94 -7.79
N LEU A 184 -23.62 6.53 -7.82
CA LEU A 184 -23.13 5.43 -6.99
C LEU A 184 -23.24 5.77 -5.51
N LYS A 185 -22.86 7.00 -5.11
CA LYS A 185 -23.02 7.47 -3.72
C LYS A 185 -24.47 7.39 -3.26
N LYS A 186 -25.42 7.89 -4.04
CA LYS A 186 -26.88 7.80 -3.75
C LYS A 186 -27.37 6.37 -3.64
N ALA A 187 -26.88 5.46 -4.49
CA ALA A 187 -27.22 4.04 -4.43
C ALA A 187 -26.71 3.36 -3.15
N ILE A 188 -25.48 3.68 -2.72
CA ILE A 188 -24.91 3.20 -1.46
C ILE A 188 -25.71 3.73 -0.26
N ASP A 189 -26.07 5.02 -0.27
CA ASP A 189 -26.85 5.63 0.81
C ASP A 189 -28.25 5.02 0.91
N LEU A 190 -28.89 4.77 -0.22
CA LEU A 190 -30.16 4.03 -0.24
C LEU A 190 -30.01 2.61 0.33
N GLY A 191 -28.94 1.90 -0.03
CA GLY A 191 -28.65 0.57 0.51
C GLY A 191 -28.47 0.60 2.02
N LYS A 192 -27.68 1.55 2.55
CA LYS A 192 -27.50 1.75 4.00
C LYS A 192 -28.81 2.05 4.70
N PHE A 193 -29.64 2.94 4.13
CA PHE A 193 -30.97 3.27 4.66
C PHE A 193 -31.85 2.02 4.76
N LEU A 194 -31.91 1.21 3.72
CA LEU A 194 -32.73 -0.02 3.71
C LEU A 194 -32.24 -1.06 4.74
N LEU A 195 -30.91 -1.15 4.96
CA LEU A 195 -30.34 -2.04 5.97
C LEU A 195 -30.56 -1.53 7.42
N SER A 196 -30.65 -0.22 7.61
CA SER A 196 -30.88 0.37 8.94
C SER A 196 -32.34 0.27 9.41
N GLN A 197 -33.27 -0.12 8.53
CA GLN A 197 -34.68 -0.32 8.84
C GLN A 197 -35.00 -1.73 9.39
N LYS A 198 -33.99 -2.60 9.49
CA LYS A 198 -34.10 -3.92 10.12
C LYS A 198 -33.54 -3.90 11.53
#